data_2a2bc8ff35c43498f8027cb0d6ed0a69
#
_entry.id   2a2bc8ff35c43498f8027cb0d6ed0a69
#
_cell.length_a   1.000
_cell.length_b   1.000
_cell.length_c   1.000
_cell.angle_alpha   90.00
_cell.angle_beta   90.00
_cell.angle_gamma   90.00
#
_symmetry.space_group_name_H-M   'P 1'
#
loop_
_entity.id
_entity.type
_entity.pdbx_description
1 polymer ?
#
loop_
_entity_poly.entity_id
_entity_poly.type
_entity_poly.pdbx_seq_one_letter_code
_entity_poly.pdbx_strand_id
1 'polypeptide(L)'
;MMITSFRPLVTVLSWLCLCVPLAWPMAPEDVQRLDRFAEHVLQKKDLVAGYPVNQDTDLDDFYAWYTRHHLYRGVMNNVGNPRHQSPYSLNTHQFENEVVDYFAGLYGFKPGNYWGFVTASGTDGNQHGIYFGRKHLQSKSDQAPILYVSREAHYSIKKIADVQNLELRLIEANAMGQMELDDFGRQLDPNRPALIVVAMGTTFKGAVDDQAAIRQLLREKHRAPHYIHLDAALFGGYLPYADGDGWKQVNQQIQKFDSIAVSGHKFFGFDEPMGIFITTQDTFDRLNPFRVEYLNDAVPTISCSRSAINPLKFWWKIHARSRSAFRTDANAMLLGAERLLTELAAISVKAWKNPHSNTVFFEQPPADIMQRYDLAPENDRRFGRVAHFIVMPHTDKLLQPFVRDMKRWKENIRH
;
A
#
# COMPACT_ATOMS: atom_id res chain seq x y z
N MET A 1 -37.08 -78.37 30.27
CA MET A 1 -37.41 -77.08 29.71
C MET A 1 -36.10 -76.33 29.57
N MET A 2 -35.45 -76.40 28.38
CA MET A 2 -34.14 -75.84 28.09
C MET A 2 -34.32 -74.45 27.53
N ILE A 3 -33.67 -73.48 28.16
CA ILE A 3 -33.61 -72.10 27.66
C ILE A 3 -32.23 -71.90 27.01
N THR A 4 -32.22 -71.80 25.69
CA THR A 4 -31.06 -71.55 24.89
C THR A 4 -30.84 -70.04 24.83
N SER A 5 -29.70 -69.58 25.35
CA SER A 5 -29.26 -68.17 25.25
C SER A 5 -28.60 -67.87 23.92
N PHE A 6 -29.17 -66.95 23.13
CA PHE A 6 -28.55 -66.37 21.95
C PHE A 6 -27.61 -65.23 22.37
N ARG A 7 -26.33 -65.38 22.03
CA ARG A 7 -25.37 -64.23 22.05
C ARG A 7 -25.36 -63.58 20.67
N PRO A 8 -25.48 -62.24 20.55
CA PRO A 8 -25.28 -61.58 19.27
C PRO A 8 -23.79 -61.44 18.99
N LEU A 9 -23.37 -61.90 17.81
CA LEU A 9 -22.06 -61.56 17.22
C LEU A 9 -22.04 -60.07 16.87
N VAL A 10 -21.20 -59.26 17.54
CA VAL A 10 -20.89 -57.90 17.15
C VAL A 10 -19.79 -57.97 16.10
N THR A 11 -20.18 -57.76 14.85
CA THR A 11 -19.22 -57.61 13.73
C THR A 11 -18.69 -56.18 13.78
N VAL A 12 -17.46 -56.03 14.23
CA VAL A 12 -16.72 -54.75 14.12
C VAL A 12 -16.31 -54.58 12.66
N LEU A 13 -17.05 -53.76 11.92
CA LEU A 13 -16.60 -53.21 10.63
C LEU A 13 -15.52 -52.17 10.91
N SER A 14 -14.25 -52.56 10.77
CA SER A 14 -13.13 -51.65 10.68
C SER A 14 -13.23 -50.87 9.38
N TRP A 15 -13.57 -49.57 9.49
CA TRP A 15 -13.44 -48.62 8.41
C TRP A 15 -11.95 -48.40 8.16
N LEU A 16 -11.41 -49.13 7.19
CA LEU A 16 -10.16 -48.72 6.54
C LEU A 16 -10.45 -47.43 5.76
N CYS A 17 -10.14 -46.29 6.35
CA CYS A 17 -9.94 -45.06 5.57
C CYS A 17 -8.80 -45.31 4.59
N LEU A 18 -9.13 -45.74 3.38
CA LEU A 18 -8.23 -45.64 2.24
C LEU A 18 -7.99 -44.17 2.01
N CYS A 19 -6.88 -43.61 2.57
CA CYS A 19 -6.28 -42.40 2.08
C CYS A 19 -5.86 -42.69 0.65
N VAL A 20 -6.77 -42.48 -0.32
CA VAL A 20 -6.40 -42.36 -1.73
C VAL A 20 -5.59 -41.10 -1.79
N PRO A 21 -4.28 -41.15 -2.12
CA PRO A 21 -3.52 -39.95 -2.34
C PRO A 21 -4.26 -39.20 -3.46
N LEU A 22 -4.63 -37.96 -3.21
CA LEU A 22 -5.12 -37.04 -4.25
C LEU A 22 -4.02 -37.03 -5.30
N ALA A 23 -4.23 -37.76 -6.40
CA ALA A 23 -3.32 -37.70 -7.54
C ALA A 23 -3.43 -36.28 -8.12
N TRP A 24 -2.41 -35.48 -7.88
CA TRP A 24 -2.30 -34.18 -8.54
C TRP A 24 -2.28 -34.41 -10.05
N PRO A 25 -3.06 -33.67 -10.84
CA PRO A 25 -3.07 -33.83 -12.31
C PRO A 25 -1.75 -33.33 -12.95
N MET A 26 -0.76 -32.98 -12.15
CA MET A 26 0.55 -32.48 -12.55
C MET A 26 1.62 -33.58 -12.44
N ALA A 27 2.67 -33.47 -13.23
CA ALA A 27 3.82 -34.36 -13.12
C ALA A 27 4.48 -34.22 -11.73
N PRO A 28 4.99 -35.32 -11.12
CA PRO A 28 5.60 -35.29 -9.79
C PRO A 28 6.75 -34.27 -9.67
N GLU A 29 7.55 -34.10 -10.71
CA GLU A 29 8.64 -33.11 -10.78
C GLU A 29 8.13 -31.66 -10.69
N ASP A 30 6.97 -31.36 -11.29
CA ASP A 30 6.36 -30.02 -11.23
C ASP A 30 5.79 -29.74 -9.82
N VAL A 31 5.17 -30.73 -9.19
CA VAL A 31 4.72 -30.62 -7.80
C VAL A 31 5.91 -30.34 -6.88
N GLN A 32 7.00 -31.11 -7.00
CA GLN A 32 8.21 -30.88 -6.20
C GLN A 32 8.83 -29.49 -6.45
N ARG A 33 8.73 -28.98 -7.68
CA ARG A 33 9.20 -27.61 -8.00
C ARG A 33 8.37 -26.55 -7.27
N LEU A 34 7.04 -26.71 -7.21
CA LEU A 34 6.14 -25.83 -6.47
C LEU A 34 6.39 -25.91 -4.97
N ASP A 35 6.59 -27.11 -4.43
CA ASP A 35 6.88 -27.30 -3.00
C ASP A 35 8.18 -26.60 -2.60
N ARG A 36 9.27 -26.77 -3.36
CA ARG A 36 10.54 -26.06 -3.12
C ARG A 36 10.38 -24.53 -3.20
N PHE A 37 9.55 -24.03 -4.11
CA PHE A 37 9.24 -22.61 -4.20
C PHE A 37 8.50 -22.13 -2.95
N ALA A 38 7.48 -22.87 -2.51
CA ALA A 38 6.72 -22.55 -1.30
C ALA A 38 7.61 -22.52 -0.05
N GLU A 39 8.48 -23.54 0.11
CA GLU A 39 9.46 -23.59 1.20
C GLU A 39 10.39 -22.38 1.18
N HIS A 40 10.91 -22.00 0.00
CA HIS A 40 11.76 -20.82 -0.16
C HIS A 40 11.05 -19.54 0.28
N VAL A 41 9.80 -19.32 -0.15
CA VAL A 41 9.00 -18.15 0.21
C VAL A 41 8.79 -18.10 1.73
N LEU A 42 8.39 -19.22 2.35
CA LEU A 42 8.15 -19.31 3.78
C LEU A 42 9.41 -19.06 4.63
N GLN A 43 10.59 -19.49 4.14
CA GLN A 43 11.87 -19.22 4.81
C GLN A 43 12.31 -17.76 4.69
N LYS A 44 11.96 -17.10 3.58
CA LYS A 44 12.44 -15.74 3.27
C LYS A 44 11.50 -14.64 3.76
N LYS A 45 10.18 -14.86 3.76
CA LYS A 45 9.18 -13.81 4.06
C LYS A 45 9.49 -13.04 5.36
N ASP A 46 9.96 -13.73 6.38
CA ASP A 46 10.22 -13.14 7.69
C ASP A 46 11.52 -12.32 7.76
N LEU A 47 12.36 -12.37 6.73
CA LEU A 47 13.67 -11.68 6.68
C LEU A 47 13.62 -10.40 5.83
N VAL A 48 12.50 -10.09 5.17
CA VAL A 48 12.36 -8.95 4.28
C VAL A 48 12.25 -7.66 5.09
N ALA A 49 13.33 -6.90 5.21
CA ALA A 49 13.37 -5.65 5.95
C ALA A 49 13.59 -4.40 5.07
N GLY A 50 14.02 -4.58 3.83
CA GLY A 50 14.25 -3.49 2.87
C GLY A 50 13.03 -3.12 2.01
N TYR A 51 11.87 -3.72 2.25
CA TYR A 51 10.66 -3.47 1.48
C TYR A 51 9.47 -3.17 2.39
N PRO A 52 8.58 -2.23 2.02
CA PRO A 52 7.48 -1.76 2.87
C PRO A 52 6.26 -2.69 2.82
N VAL A 53 6.46 -4.00 2.89
CA VAL A 53 5.41 -5.01 2.85
C VAL A 53 5.28 -5.69 4.21
N ASN A 54 4.08 -5.78 4.74
CA ASN A 54 3.83 -6.51 5.98
C ASN A 54 3.60 -7.99 5.67
N GLN A 55 4.48 -8.86 6.15
CA GLN A 55 4.40 -10.30 5.94
C GLN A 55 3.49 -11.04 6.95
N ASP A 56 2.99 -10.33 7.96
CA ASP A 56 1.96 -10.84 8.87
C ASP A 56 0.58 -10.61 8.24
N THR A 57 0.19 -11.51 7.34
CA THR A 57 -1.01 -11.32 6.52
C THR A 57 -2.30 -11.55 7.29
N ASP A 58 -2.33 -12.48 8.25
CA ASP A 58 -3.51 -12.78 9.09
C ASP A 58 -4.81 -12.97 8.26
N LEU A 59 -4.73 -13.86 7.25
CA LEU A 59 -5.82 -14.15 6.32
C LEU A 59 -6.30 -15.61 6.36
N ASP A 60 -5.80 -16.42 7.30
CA ASP A 60 -6.12 -17.85 7.37
C ASP A 60 -7.63 -18.11 7.52
N ASP A 61 -8.29 -17.35 8.41
CA ASP A 61 -9.74 -17.46 8.62
C ASP A 61 -10.54 -16.99 7.40
N PHE A 62 -10.06 -15.97 6.68
CA PHE A 62 -10.66 -15.55 5.41
C PHE A 62 -10.60 -16.68 4.38
N TYR A 63 -9.43 -17.29 4.21
CA TYR A 63 -9.29 -18.38 3.24
C TYR A 63 -10.03 -19.66 3.66
N ALA A 64 -10.09 -19.97 4.94
CA ALA A 64 -10.93 -21.04 5.47
C ALA A 64 -12.41 -20.80 5.13
N TRP A 65 -12.91 -19.59 5.34
CA TRP A 65 -14.26 -19.19 4.96
C TRP A 65 -14.48 -19.25 3.44
N TYR A 66 -13.57 -18.65 2.65
CA TYR A 66 -13.64 -18.59 1.19
C TYR A 66 -13.67 -19.99 0.56
N THR A 67 -12.83 -20.89 1.06
CA THR A 67 -12.74 -22.29 0.59
C THR A 67 -13.95 -23.11 1.00
N ARG A 68 -14.43 -22.97 2.24
CA ARG A 68 -15.64 -23.65 2.73
C ARG A 68 -16.87 -23.33 1.90
N HIS A 69 -16.99 -22.09 1.41
CA HIS A 69 -18.10 -21.66 0.54
C HIS A 69 -17.84 -21.88 -0.95
N HIS A 70 -16.71 -22.47 -1.31
CA HIS A 70 -16.33 -22.78 -2.70
C HIS A 70 -16.35 -21.58 -3.65
N LEU A 71 -16.11 -20.38 -3.16
CA LEU A 71 -16.20 -19.15 -3.97
C LEU A 71 -15.17 -19.11 -5.12
N TYR A 72 -14.10 -19.90 -5.03
CA TYR A 72 -13.12 -20.10 -6.10
C TYR A 72 -13.67 -20.84 -7.34
N ARG A 73 -14.91 -21.40 -7.27
CA ARG A 73 -15.56 -22.11 -8.38
C ARG A 73 -16.31 -21.19 -9.34
N GLY A 74 -16.41 -19.88 -9.01
CA GLY A 74 -17.07 -18.88 -9.84
C GLY A 74 -16.16 -17.69 -10.11
N VAL A 75 -16.48 -16.92 -11.15
CA VAL A 75 -15.79 -15.67 -11.46
C VAL A 75 -16.64 -14.51 -10.96
N MET A 76 -16.16 -13.85 -9.91
CA MET A 76 -16.73 -12.57 -9.45
C MET A 76 -15.94 -11.42 -10.09
N ASN A 77 -16.61 -10.33 -10.47
CA ASN A 77 -16.00 -9.20 -11.14
C ASN A 77 -16.71 -7.89 -10.78
N ASN A 78 -15.97 -6.92 -10.27
CA ASN A 78 -16.48 -5.59 -10.00
C ASN A 78 -16.35 -4.73 -11.27
N VAL A 79 -17.45 -4.60 -12.00
CA VAL A 79 -17.54 -3.83 -13.25
C VAL A 79 -18.43 -2.61 -13.03
N GLY A 80 -18.04 -1.47 -13.61
CA GLY A 80 -18.83 -0.23 -13.54
C GLY A 80 -18.54 0.61 -12.29
N ASN A 81 -19.45 1.52 -12.00
CA ASN A 81 -19.37 2.37 -10.81
C ASN A 81 -19.79 1.58 -9.56
N PRO A 82 -18.94 1.42 -8.53
CA PRO A 82 -19.32 0.68 -7.32
C PRO A 82 -20.51 1.29 -6.57
N ARG A 83 -20.81 2.57 -6.77
CA ARG A 83 -21.98 3.25 -6.16
C ARG A 83 -23.30 2.98 -6.88
N HIS A 84 -23.27 2.33 -8.04
CA HIS A 84 -24.46 1.98 -8.81
C HIS A 84 -24.71 0.47 -8.74
N GLN A 85 -25.95 0.08 -9.06
CA GLN A 85 -26.27 -1.33 -9.22
C GLN A 85 -25.54 -1.87 -10.46
N SER A 86 -24.66 -2.84 -10.26
CA SER A 86 -23.98 -3.49 -11.37
C SER A 86 -24.91 -4.39 -12.15
N PRO A 87 -24.88 -4.39 -13.50
CA PRO A 87 -25.58 -5.36 -14.31
C PRO A 87 -25.00 -6.77 -14.20
N TYR A 88 -23.75 -6.91 -13.74
CA TYR A 88 -23.13 -8.21 -13.44
C TYR A 88 -23.39 -8.59 -11.99
N SER A 89 -24.23 -9.61 -11.77
CA SER A 89 -24.75 -9.98 -10.45
C SER A 89 -23.67 -10.55 -9.50
N LEU A 90 -22.59 -11.14 -10.05
CA LEU A 90 -21.50 -11.73 -9.24
C LEU A 90 -20.43 -10.66 -8.96
N ASN A 91 -20.76 -9.71 -8.11
CA ASN A 91 -19.89 -8.62 -7.71
C ASN A 91 -19.89 -8.44 -6.18
N THR A 92 -19.00 -7.59 -5.70
CA THR A 92 -18.82 -7.26 -4.28
C THR A 92 -18.91 -5.75 -4.03
N HIS A 93 -19.61 -5.00 -4.87
CA HIS A 93 -19.75 -3.54 -4.75
C HIS A 93 -20.26 -3.09 -3.38
N GLN A 94 -21.13 -3.86 -2.75
CA GLN A 94 -21.60 -3.56 -1.39
C GLN A 94 -20.43 -3.49 -0.41
N PHE A 95 -19.57 -4.52 -0.40
CA PHE A 95 -18.39 -4.57 0.47
C PHE A 95 -17.35 -3.53 0.09
N GLU A 96 -17.16 -3.29 -1.23
CA GLU A 96 -16.27 -2.25 -1.73
C GLU A 96 -16.69 -0.87 -1.22
N ASN A 97 -17.98 -0.56 -1.24
CA ASN A 97 -18.51 0.70 -0.73
C ASN A 97 -18.29 0.88 0.77
N GLU A 98 -18.52 -0.17 1.58
CA GLU A 98 -18.29 -0.13 3.02
C GLU A 98 -16.78 0.09 3.34
N VAL A 99 -15.89 -0.54 2.58
CA VAL A 99 -14.45 -0.32 2.69
C VAL A 99 -14.08 1.12 2.35
N VAL A 100 -14.59 1.65 1.23
CA VAL A 100 -14.34 3.04 0.82
C VAL A 100 -14.88 4.02 1.87
N ASP A 101 -16.07 3.78 2.42
CA ASP A 101 -16.69 4.64 3.43
C ASP A 101 -15.88 4.64 4.74
N TYR A 102 -15.38 3.48 5.17
CA TYR A 102 -14.49 3.37 6.32
C TYR A 102 -13.22 4.22 6.15
N PHE A 103 -12.54 4.07 5.02
CA PHE A 103 -11.30 4.80 4.76
C PHE A 103 -11.53 6.29 4.47
N ALA A 104 -12.64 6.66 3.82
CA ALA A 104 -13.00 8.06 3.64
C ALA A 104 -13.21 8.76 4.98
N GLY A 105 -13.89 8.11 5.92
CA GLY A 105 -14.02 8.59 7.30
C GLY A 105 -12.67 8.69 8.01
N LEU A 106 -11.79 7.70 7.83
CA LEU A 106 -10.45 7.66 8.41
C LEU A 106 -9.58 8.83 7.94
N TYR A 107 -9.67 9.19 6.64
CA TYR A 107 -8.95 10.33 6.05
C TYR A 107 -9.70 11.65 6.15
N GLY A 108 -10.79 11.73 6.91
CA GLY A 108 -11.52 12.96 7.16
C GLY A 108 -12.31 13.52 5.99
N PHE A 109 -12.67 12.72 4.99
CA PHE A 109 -13.63 13.14 3.97
C PHE A 109 -15.01 13.31 4.60
N LYS A 110 -15.76 14.32 4.16
CA LYS A 110 -17.13 14.53 4.63
C LYS A 110 -18.06 13.48 4.03
N PRO A 111 -18.98 12.90 4.82
CA PRO A 111 -19.97 11.95 4.29
C PRO A 111 -20.70 12.52 3.06
N GLY A 112 -20.83 11.69 2.03
CA GLY A 112 -21.46 12.07 0.76
C GLY A 112 -20.67 13.02 -0.13
N ASN A 113 -19.43 13.42 0.25
CA ASN A 113 -18.58 14.33 -0.53
C ASN A 113 -17.31 13.66 -1.03
N TYR A 114 -17.39 12.38 -1.35
CA TYR A 114 -16.28 11.59 -1.89
C TYR A 114 -16.76 10.46 -2.78
N TRP A 115 -15.87 10.02 -3.63
CA TRP A 115 -15.98 8.80 -4.41
C TRP A 115 -14.68 8.02 -4.30
N GLY A 116 -14.73 6.70 -4.43
CA GLY A 116 -13.56 5.86 -4.38
C GLY A 116 -13.84 4.42 -4.76
N PHE A 117 -12.78 3.63 -4.83
CA PHE A 117 -12.85 2.20 -5.10
C PHE A 117 -11.59 1.47 -4.60
N VAL A 118 -11.67 0.14 -4.53
CA VAL A 118 -10.53 -0.73 -4.20
C VAL A 118 -9.71 -0.99 -5.46
N THR A 119 -8.44 -0.57 -5.43
CA THR A 119 -7.50 -0.62 -6.56
C THR A 119 -6.70 -1.92 -6.58
N ALA A 120 -6.12 -2.24 -7.75
CA ALA A 120 -5.22 -3.39 -7.90
C ALA A 120 -3.84 -3.18 -7.23
N SER A 121 -3.46 -1.94 -6.91
CA SER A 121 -2.21 -1.60 -6.21
C SER A 121 -2.18 -0.12 -5.85
N GLY A 122 -1.18 0.33 -5.08
CA GLY A 122 -0.92 1.76 -4.88
C GLY A 122 -0.60 2.49 -6.19
N THR A 123 0.09 1.83 -7.13
CA THR A 123 0.36 2.39 -8.47
C THR A 123 -0.92 2.62 -9.25
N ASP A 124 -1.88 1.69 -9.19
CA ASP A 124 -3.21 1.84 -9.81
C ASP A 124 -3.96 3.02 -9.17
N GLY A 125 -3.89 3.17 -7.85
CA GLY A 125 -4.43 4.33 -7.14
C GLY A 125 -3.80 5.66 -7.58
N ASN A 126 -2.48 5.71 -7.69
CA ASN A 126 -1.76 6.90 -8.20
C ASN A 126 -2.11 7.19 -9.67
N GLN A 127 -2.25 6.15 -10.50
CA GLN A 127 -2.67 6.30 -11.90
C GLN A 127 -4.05 6.95 -12.00
N HIS A 128 -5.00 6.54 -11.16
CA HIS A 128 -6.32 7.16 -11.08
C HIS A 128 -6.24 8.58 -10.51
N GLY A 129 -5.43 8.83 -9.47
CA GLY A 129 -5.23 10.17 -8.92
C GLY A 129 -4.77 11.18 -9.97
N ILE A 130 -3.79 10.77 -10.80
CA ILE A 130 -3.28 11.61 -11.89
C ILE A 130 -4.29 11.72 -13.03
N TYR A 131 -4.98 10.64 -13.40
CA TYR A 131 -6.02 10.64 -14.43
C TYR A 131 -7.19 11.56 -14.06
N PHE A 132 -7.71 11.42 -12.84
CA PHE A 132 -8.81 12.24 -12.33
C PHE A 132 -8.38 13.71 -12.20
N GLY A 133 -7.17 13.96 -11.68
CA GLY A 133 -6.60 15.31 -11.59
C GLY A 133 -6.47 15.98 -12.96
N ARG A 134 -5.96 15.25 -13.95
CA ARG A 134 -5.88 15.74 -15.33
C ARG A 134 -7.25 16.11 -15.90
N LYS A 135 -8.24 15.22 -15.76
CA LYS A 135 -9.60 15.47 -16.23
C LYS A 135 -10.27 16.64 -15.51
N HIS A 136 -10.11 16.72 -14.19
CA HIS A 136 -10.60 17.83 -13.38
C HIS A 136 -10.01 19.16 -13.83
N LEU A 137 -8.69 19.23 -14.06
CA LEU A 137 -8.03 20.45 -14.52
C LEU A 137 -8.43 20.83 -15.95
N GLN A 138 -8.57 19.84 -16.86
CA GLN A 138 -9.06 20.05 -18.21
C GLN A 138 -10.51 20.55 -18.27
N SER A 139 -11.35 20.25 -17.27
CA SER A 139 -12.70 20.82 -17.17
C SER A 139 -12.71 22.29 -16.74
N LYS A 140 -11.60 22.82 -16.27
CA LYS A 140 -11.45 24.20 -15.75
C LYS A 140 -10.53 25.08 -16.59
N SER A 141 -9.82 24.50 -17.56
CA SER A 141 -8.85 25.24 -18.40
C SER A 141 -8.63 24.53 -19.73
N ASP A 142 -8.49 25.31 -20.79
CA ASP A 142 -8.13 24.80 -22.12
C ASP A 142 -6.63 24.45 -22.25
N GLN A 143 -5.84 24.83 -21.25
CA GLN A 143 -4.40 24.54 -21.24
C GLN A 143 -4.13 23.17 -20.64
N ALA A 144 -3.17 22.43 -21.22
CA ALA A 144 -2.72 21.16 -20.68
C ALA A 144 -2.05 21.35 -19.29
N PRO A 145 -2.40 20.53 -18.28
CA PRO A 145 -1.79 20.61 -16.96
C PRO A 145 -0.34 20.14 -16.98
N ILE A 146 0.47 20.70 -16.07
CA ILE A 146 1.83 20.26 -15.78
C ILE A 146 1.78 19.40 -14.50
N LEU A 147 2.43 18.24 -14.54
CA LEU A 147 2.60 17.38 -13.37
C LEU A 147 3.89 17.74 -12.62
N TYR A 148 3.76 18.11 -11.35
CA TYR A 148 4.88 18.42 -10.45
C TYR A 148 5.03 17.32 -9.41
N VAL A 149 6.25 16.81 -9.23
CA VAL A 149 6.55 15.76 -8.25
C VAL A 149 8.00 15.84 -7.80
N SER A 150 8.28 15.45 -6.55
CA SER A 150 9.66 15.34 -6.03
C SER A 150 10.44 14.24 -6.79
N ARG A 151 11.74 14.44 -6.97
CA ARG A 151 12.66 13.41 -7.52
C ARG A 151 12.70 12.15 -6.68
N GLU A 152 12.48 12.28 -5.38
CA GLU A 152 12.46 11.18 -4.40
C GLU A 152 11.09 10.45 -4.31
N ALA A 153 10.07 10.91 -5.03
CA ALA A 153 8.80 10.23 -5.12
C ALA A 153 8.94 8.87 -5.82
N HIS A 154 7.98 8.00 -5.59
CA HIS A 154 7.98 6.66 -6.18
C HIS A 154 8.07 6.73 -7.71
N TYR A 155 8.92 5.87 -8.29
CA TYR A 155 9.21 5.86 -9.74
C TYR A 155 7.97 5.65 -10.62
N SER A 156 6.89 5.07 -10.08
CA SER A 156 5.63 4.89 -10.82
C SER A 156 5.04 6.19 -11.31
N ILE A 157 5.24 7.32 -10.60
CA ILE A 157 4.69 8.62 -11.00
C ILE A 157 5.28 9.07 -12.34
N LYS A 158 6.60 8.86 -12.55
CA LYS A 158 7.26 9.17 -13.83
C LYS A 158 6.68 8.31 -14.97
N LYS A 159 6.44 7.01 -14.73
CA LYS A 159 5.82 6.12 -15.72
C LYS A 159 4.37 6.51 -16.02
N ILE A 160 3.61 6.91 -15.01
CA ILE A 160 2.22 7.36 -15.19
C ILE A 160 2.16 8.66 -16.00
N ALA A 161 3.09 9.61 -15.75
CA ALA A 161 3.19 10.83 -16.52
C ALA A 161 3.44 10.55 -18.02
N ASP A 162 4.35 9.62 -18.32
CA ASP A 162 4.65 9.16 -19.68
C ASP A 162 3.42 8.51 -20.33
N VAL A 163 2.80 7.51 -19.67
CA VAL A 163 1.60 6.82 -20.17
C VAL A 163 0.44 7.78 -20.43
N GLN A 164 0.29 8.81 -19.60
CA GLN A 164 -0.79 9.80 -19.73
C GLN A 164 -0.42 11.01 -20.59
N ASN A 165 0.78 11.00 -21.18
CA ASN A 165 1.33 12.10 -22.03
C ASN A 165 1.24 13.47 -21.32
N LEU A 166 1.71 13.54 -20.07
CA LEU A 166 1.75 14.75 -19.25
C LEU A 166 3.15 15.34 -19.25
N GLU A 167 3.25 16.68 -19.39
CA GLU A 167 4.48 17.39 -19.08
C GLU A 167 4.84 17.18 -17.61
N LEU A 168 6.03 16.62 -17.36
CA LEU A 168 6.52 16.29 -16.03
C LEU A 168 7.63 17.26 -15.61
N ARG A 169 7.48 17.92 -14.47
CA ARG A 169 8.52 18.70 -13.81
C ARG A 169 8.97 18.00 -12.53
N LEU A 170 10.21 17.57 -12.54
CA LEU A 170 10.85 16.93 -11.39
C LEU A 170 11.46 17.99 -10.49
N ILE A 171 10.91 18.14 -9.31
CA ILE A 171 11.36 19.07 -8.29
C ILE A 171 12.48 18.43 -7.48
N GLU A 172 13.57 19.15 -7.25
CA GLU A 172 14.67 18.68 -6.40
C GLU A 172 14.18 18.38 -4.98
N ALA A 173 14.93 17.52 -4.28
CA ALA A 173 14.65 17.18 -2.90
C ALA A 173 15.78 17.64 -1.97
N ASN A 174 15.46 17.96 -0.72
CA ASN A 174 16.44 18.24 0.31
C ASN A 174 17.20 16.98 0.74
N ALA A 175 18.17 17.10 1.63
CA ALA A 175 18.97 15.96 2.11
C ALA A 175 18.12 14.82 2.62
N MET A 176 17.04 15.14 3.32
CA MET A 176 16.16 14.17 3.95
C MET A 176 15.08 13.61 2.99
N GLY A 177 15.04 14.07 1.73
CA GLY A 177 14.16 13.53 0.70
C GLY A 177 12.81 14.24 0.55
N GLN A 178 12.60 15.37 1.22
CA GLN A 178 11.39 16.21 1.03
C GLN A 178 11.55 17.09 -0.21
N MET A 179 10.44 17.39 -0.87
CA MET A 179 10.38 18.34 -1.97
C MET A 179 10.99 19.69 -1.59
N GLU A 180 11.94 20.19 -2.38
CA GLU A 180 12.54 21.51 -2.20
C GLU A 180 11.57 22.60 -2.66
N LEU A 181 11.08 23.41 -1.70
CA LEU A 181 10.05 24.41 -1.95
C LEU A 181 10.55 25.57 -2.81
N ASP A 182 11.82 25.95 -2.68
CA ASP A 182 12.41 26.98 -3.53
C ASP A 182 12.48 26.53 -4.99
N ASP A 183 12.83 25.28 -5.22
CA ASP A 183 12.87 24.73 -6.57
C ASP A 183 11.44 24.56 -7.13
N PHE A 184 10.48 24.09 -6.32
CA PHE A 184 9.07 24.05 -6.70
C PHE A 184 8.58 25.45 -7.12
N GLY A 185 8.87 26.48 -6.29
CA GLY A 185 8.47 27.85 -6.57
C GLY A 185 9.13 28.48 -7.81
N ARG A 186 10.33 28.04 -8.20
CA ARG A 186 11.00 28.44 -9.45
C ARG A 186 10.40 27.75 -10.68
N GLN A 187 10.04 26.47 -10.55
CA GLN A 187 9.53 25.69 -11.67
C GLN A 187 8.02 25.82 -11.87
N LEU A 188 7.29 26.33 -10.87
CA LEU A 188 5.85 26.51 -10.95
C LEU A 188 5.46 27.51 -12.02
N ASP A 189 4.70 27.07 -13.02
CA ASP A 189 4.13 27.97 -14.03
C ASP A 189 2.90 28.66 -13.44
N PRO A 190 2.88 30.00 -13.34
CA PRO A 190 1.80 30.69 -12.66
C PRO A 190 0.45 30.64 -13.42
N ASN A 191 0.47 30.35 -14.71
CA ASN A 191 -0.68 30.50 -15.60
C ASN A 191 -1.23 29.18 -16.14
N ARG A 192 -0.47 28.07 -16.05
CA ARG A 192 -0.90 26.76 -16.51
C ARG A 192 -1.44 25.93 -15.34
N PRO A 193 -2.48 25.09 -15.55
CA PRO A 193 -2.98 24.20 -14.51
C PRO A 193 -1.90 23.33 -13.92
N ALA A 194 -1.87 23.18 -12.58
CA ALA A 194 -0.86 22.43 -11.87
C ALA A 194 -1.47 21.17 -11.23
N LEU A 195 -0.96 19.99 -11.59
CA LEU A 195 -1.21 18.73 -10.92
C LEU A 195 0.00 18.42 -10.04
N ILE A 196 -0.19 18.40 -8.73
CA ILE A 196 0.88 18.17 -7.76
C ILE A 196 0.70 16.80 -7.13
N VAL A 197 1.72 15.94 -7.23
CA VAL A 197 1.80 14.70 -6.46
C VAL A 197 2.67 14.93 -5.25
N VAL A 198 2.07 14.84 -4.08
CA VAL A 198 2.71 14.99 -2.77
C VAL A 198 3.07 13.62 -2.22
N ALA A 199 4.33 13.39 -1.94
CA ALA A 199 4.79 12.14 -1.35
C ALA A 199 4.53 12.13 0.17
N MET A 200 3.69 11.20 0.60
CA MET A 200 3.44 10.89 2.01
C MET A 200 4.25 9.67 2.41
N GLY A 201 5.56 9.86 2.52
CA GLY A 201 6.57 8.82 2.70
C GLY A 201 7.28 8.49 1.39
N THR A 202 8.38 9.22 1.07
CA THR A 202 9.23 8.89 -0.09
C THR A 202 9.80 7.50 0.02
N THR A 203 9.99 6.82 -1.12
CA THR A 203 10.26 5.38 -1.18
C THR A 203 11.47 4.94 -0.39
N PHE A 204 12.56 5.70 -0.44
CA PHE A 204 13.81 5.29 0.21
C PHE A 204 14.00 5.89 1.61
N LYS A 205 13.69 7.18 1.79
CA LYS A 205 13.97 7.91 3.04
C LYS A 205 12.73 8.10 3.93
N GLY A 206 11.53 7.76 3.45
CA GLY A 206 10.29 7.95 4.20
C GLY A 206 10.00 9.41 4.54
N ALA A 207 10.35 10.33 3.65
CA ALA A 207 10.10 11.76 3.83
C ALA A 207 8.65 12.12 3.50
N VAL A 208 8.12 13.13 4.18
CA VAL A 208 6.78 13.69 3.96
C VAL A 208 6.94 15.10 3.39
N ASP A 209 6.40 15.37 2.21
CA ASP A 209 6.40 16.69 1.61
C ASP A 209 5.51 17.67 2.38
N ASP A 210 5.93 18.91 2.52
CA ASP A 210 5.20 19.94 3.28
C ASP A 210 4.00 20.48 2.48
N GLN A 211 2.84 19.87 2.68
CA GLN A 211 1.60 20.26 2.02
C GLN A 211 1.17 21.68 2.35
N ALA A 212 1.44 22.16 3.57
CA ALA A 212 1.04 23.51 3.99
C ALA A 212 1.83 24.56 3.23
N ALA A 213 3.15 24.37 3.12
CA ALA A 213 4.02 25.25 2.38
C ALA A 213 3.79 25.18 0.85
N ILE A 214 3.53 23.97 0.30
CA ILE A 214 3.13 23.81 -1.11
C ILE A 214 1.86 24.65 -1.40
N ARG A 215 0.82 24.52 -0.56
CA ARG A 215 -0.42 25.31 -0.74
C ARG A 215 -0.20 26.81 -0.54
N GLN A 216 0.72 27.20 0.34
CA GLN A 216 1.09 28.62 0.49
C GLN A 216 1.70 29.15 -0.81
N LEU A 217 2.68 28.44 -1.39
CA LEU A 217 3.29 28.83 -2.67
C LEU A 217 2.26 28.90 -3.81
N LEU A 218 1.32 27.95 -3.85
CA LEU A 218 0.23 28.00 -4.83
C LEU A 218 -0.63 29.25 -4.66
N ARG A 219 -1.01 29.62 -3.45
CA ARG A 219 -1.78 30.85 -3.22
C ARG A 219 -1.01 32.14 -3.60
N GLU A 220 0.29 32.16 -3.37
CA GLU A 220 1.13 33.35 -3.61
C GLU A 220 1.53 33.52 -5.08
N LYS A 221 1.83 32.42 -5.77
CA LYS A 221 2.48 32.42 -7.07
C LYS A 221 1.68 31.85 -8.22
N HIS A 222 0.57 31.14 -7.94
CA HIS A 222 -0.17 30.40 -8.96
C HIS A 222 -1.60 30.95 -9.13
N ARG A 223 -2.02 31.19 -10.36
CA ARG A 223 -3.30 31.82 -10.71
C ARG A 223 -4.27 30.85 -11.41
N ALA A 224 -3.71 29.81 -12.03
CA ALA A 224 -4.48 28.79 -12.73
C ALA A 224 -5.08 27.74 -11.74
N PRO A 225 -6.00 26.89 -12.17
CA PRO A 225 -6.47 25.79 -11.35
C PRO A 225 -5.35 24.83 -10.93
N HIS A 226 -5.45 24.25 -9.74
CA HIS A 226 -4.53 23.20 -9.29
C HIS A 226 -5.28 22.00 -8.71
N TYR A 227 -4.59 20.88 -8.63
CA TYR A 227 -5.06 19.60 -8.08
C TYR A 227 -3.93 18.98 -7.27
N ILE A 228 -4.24 18.50 -6.06
CA ILE A 228 -3.28 17.87 -5.16
C ILE A 228 -3.66 16.41 -4.94
N HIS A 229 -2.79 15.51 -5.38
CA HIS A 229 -2.89 14.07 -5.14
C HIS A 229 -1.89 13.63 -4.09
N LEU A 230 -2.32 12.88 -3.06
CA LEU A 230 -1.43 12.28 -2.08
C LEU A 230 -1.06 10.85 -2.51
N ASP A 231 0.21 10.63 -2.81
CA ASP A 231 0.80 9.29 -2.80
C ASP A 231 1.12 8.90 -1.36
N ALA A 232 0.16 8.27 -0.71
CA ALA A 232 0.23 7.85 0.68
C ALA A 232 0.35 6.33 0.81
N ALA A 233 1.03 5.69 -0.14
CA ALA A 233 1.05 4.24 -0.32
C ALA A 233 1.36 3.44 0.96
N LEU A 234 2.32 3.87 1.79
CA LEU A 234 2.62 3.26 3.09
C LEU A 234 2.03 4.06 4.25
N PHE A 235 2.30 5.37 4.29
CA PHE A 235 2.00 6.22 5.44
C PHE A 235 0.49 6.43 5.62
N GLY A 236 -0.29 6.42 4.54
CA GLY A 236 -1.75 6.41 4.60
C GLY A 236 -2.32 5.19 5.33
N GLY A 237 -1.59 4.08 5.34
CA GLY A 237 -2.00 2.88 6.07
C GLY A 237 -1.91 3.04 7.58
N TYR A 238 -0.84 3.59 8.14
CA TYR A 238 -0.59 3.60 9.58
C TYR A 238 -0.78 4.96 10.26
N LEU A 239 -0.50 6.09 9.59
CA LEU A 239 -0.59 7.42 10.23
C LEU A 239 -1.96 7.72 10.87
N PRO A 240 -3.10 7.32 10.27
CA PRO A 240 -4.41 7.54 10.90
C PRO A 240 -4.63 6.81 12.22
N TYR A 241 -3.82 5.80 12.50
CA TYR A 241 -3.92 5.00 13.73
C TYR A 241 -2.84 5.37 14.74
N ALA A 242 -1.71 5.95 14.30
CA ALA A 242 -0.59 6.29 15.16
C ALA A 242 -0.95 7.38 16.18
N ASP A 243 -0.27 7.33 17.33
CA ASP A 243 -0.35 8.39 18.32
C ASP A 243 0.36 9.67 17.84
N GLY A 244 0.05 10.79 18.49
CA GLY A 244 0.61 12.09 18.12
C GLY A 244 -0.19 12.78 17.02
N ASP A 245 0.46 13.53 16.15
CA ASP A 245 -0.17 14.41 15.17
C ASP A 245 0.03 13.99 13.71
N GLY A 246 0.71 12.87 13.47
CA GLY A 246 0.98 12.35 12.12
C GLY A 246 -0.28 12.12 11.28
N TRP A 247 -1.41 11.76 11.91
CA TRP A 247 -2.70 11.61 11.23
C TRP A 247 -3.19 12.88 10.52
N LYS A 248 -2.76 14.07 10.98
CA LYS A 248 -3.10 15.35 10.35
C LYS A 248 -2.58 15.44 8.92
N GLN A 249 -1.49 14.74 8.60
CA GLN A 249 -0.87 14.77 7.28
C GLN A 249 -1.74 14.10 6.19
N VAL A 250 -2.60 13.17 6.58
CA VAL A 250 -3.51 12.45 5.68
C VAL A 250 -4.99 12.80 5.92
N ASN A 251 -5.27 13.87 6.65
CA ASN A 251 -6.63 14.33 6.91
C ASN A 251 -7.06 15.38 5.88
N GLN A 252 -8.06 15.07 5.06
CA GLN A 252 -8.54 15.90 3.97
C GLN A 252 -9.10 17.28 4.45
N GLN A 253 -9.76 17.32 5.59
CA GLN A 253 -10.30 18.59 6.12
C GLN A 253 -9.19 19.56 6.56
N ILE A 254 -8.05 19.01 6.98
CA ILE A 254 -6.87 19.80 7.40
C ILE A 254 -6.03 20.17 6.17
N GLN A 255 -5.67 19.17 5.38
CA GLN A 255 -4.70 19.32 4.29
C GLN A 255 -5.34 19.72 2.96
N LYS A 256 -6.67 19.62 2.78
CA LYS A 256 -7.39 20.07 1.57
C LYS A 256 -6.84 19.48 0.26
N PHE A 257 -6.38 18.25 0.27
CA PHE A 257 -6.02 17.53 -0.95
C PHE A 257 -7.27 17.05 -1.69
N ASP A 258 -7.14 16.77 -2.99
CA ASP A 258 -8.25 16.36 -3.85
C ASP A 258 -8.41 14.84 -3.92
N SER A 259 -7.31 14.08 -3.83
CA SER A 259 -7.34 12.62 -3.82
C SER A 259 -6.18 12.00 -3.05
N ILE A 260 -6.36 10.74 -2.66
CA ILE A 260 -5.37 9.94 -1.94
C ILE A 260 -5.33 8.51 -2.48
N ALA A 261 -4.13 7.94 -2.59
CA ALA A 261 -3.91 6.52 -2.90
C ALA A 261 -3.12 5.84 -1.78
N VAL A 262 -3.57 4.67 -1.35
CA VAL A 262 -2.96 3.88 -0.27
C VAL A 262 -2.82 2.42 -0.70
N SER A 263 -1.67 1.79 -0.36
CA SER A 263 -1.42 0.38 -0.66
C SER A 263 -1.88 -0.52 0.49
N GLY A 264 -2.72 -1.50 0.20
CA GLY A 264 -3.21 -2.45 1.19
C GLY A 264 -2.17 -3.49 1.62
N HIS A 265 -1.37 -4.00 0.68
CA HIS A 265 -0.33 -5.01 0.94
C HIS A 265 0.87 -4.50 1.77
N LYS A 266 0.93 -3.18 2.03
CA LYS A 266 1.96 -2.60 2.89
C LYS A 266 1.56 -2.75 4.36
N PHE A 267 1.01 -1.74 4.99
CA PHE A 267 0.66 -1.78 6.42
C PHE A 267 -0.35 -2.86 6.78
N PHE A 268 -1.41 -3.02 5.99
CA PHE A 268 -2.48 -3.96 6.32
C PHE A 268 -2.11 -5.43 6.08
N GLY A 269 -1.00 -5.73 5.42
CA GLY A 269 -0.52 -7.09 5.23
C GLY A 269 -1.45 -7.96 4.40
N PHE A 270 -1.80 -7.53 3.20
CA PHE A 270 -2.47 -8.40 2.25
C PHE A 270 -1.46 -9.22 1.46
N ASP A 271 -1.84 -10.42 1.10
CA ASP A 271 -1.04 -11.42 0.42
C ASP A 271 -0.80 -11.17 -1.07
N GLU A 272 -1.43 -10.12 -1.61
CA GLU A 272 -1.26 -9.66 -2.98
C GLU A 272 -1.31 -8.13 -3.07
N PRO A 273 -0.78 -7.53 -4.15
CA PRO A 273 -0.94 -6.10 -4.37
C PRO A 273 -2.40 -5.71 -4.46
N MET A 274 -2.79 -4.75 -3.63
CA MET A 274 -4.08 -4.08 -3.65
C MET A 274 -3.97 -2.72 -2.99
N GLY A 275 -4.99 -1.88 -3.15
CA GLY A 275 -4.99 -0.55 -2.54
C GLY A 275 -6.37 0.08 -2.52
N ILE A 276 -6.40 1.35 -2.14
CA ILE A 276 -7.60 2.17 -2.12
C ILE A 276 -7.28 3.50 -2.78
N PHE A 277 -8.19 3.97 -3.60
CA PHE A 277 -8.21 5.32 -4.13
C PHE A 277 -9.49 6.02 -3.68
N ILE A 278 -9.33 7.25 -3.16
CA ILE A 278 -10.45 8.12 -2.76
C ILE A 278 -10.20 9.52 -3.31
N THR A 279 -11.24 10.14 -3.83
CA THR A 279 -11.24 11.52 -4.33
C THR A 279 -12.46 12.28 -3.86
N THR A 280 -12.43 13.62 -3.97
CA THR A 280 -13.61 14.45 -3.69
C THR A 280 -14.71 14.21 -4.71
N GLN A 281 -15.97 14.41 -4.31
CA GLN A 281 -17.12 14.30 -5.20
C GLN A 281 -17.04 15.30 -6.37
N ASP A 282 -16.59 16.55 -6.11
CA ASP A 282 -16.39 17.55 -7.18
C ASP A 282 -15.42 17.06 -8.26
N THR A 283 -14.35 16.36 -7.88
CA THR A 283 -13.43 15.74 -8.84
C THR A 283 -14.11 14.64 -9.65
N PHE A 284 -14.84 13.75 -8.97
CA PHE A 284 -15.54 12.65 -9.61
C PHE A 284 -16.60 13.14 -10.61
N ASP A 285 -17.40 14.15 -10.24
CA ASP A 285 -18.47 14.70 -11.09
C ASP A 285 -17.92 15.32 -12.39
N ARG A 286 -16.66 15.78 -12.38
CA ARG A 286 -15.99 16.35 -13.57
C ARG A 286 -15.30 15.31 -14.46
N LEU A 287 -15.27 14.05 -14.05
CA LEU A 287 -14.60 12.99 -14.81
C LEU A 287 -15.24 12.77 -16.19
N ASN A 288 -16.57 12.88 -16.27
CA ASN A 288 -17.37 12.59 -17.47
C ASN A 288 -16.97 11.24 -18.12
N PRO A 289 -17.16 10.12 -17.40
CA PRO A 289 -16.73 8.81 -17.88
C PRO A 289 -17.59 8.35 -19.07
N PHE A 290 -17.01 7.49 -19.91
CA PHE A 290 -17.74 6.92 -21.05
C PHE A 290 -18.88 6.03 -20.57
N ARG A 291 -20.08 6.27 -21.13
CA ARG A 291 -21.22 5.37 -20.95
C ARG A 291 -21.05 4.12 -21.82
N VAL A 292 -21.29 2.97 -21.20
CA VAL A 292 -21.20 1.66 -21.85
C VAL A 292 -22.61 1.07 -21.89
N GLU A 293 -23.18 0.91 -23.10
CA GLU A 293 -24.59 0.55 -23.28
C GLU A 293 -24.96 -0.79 -22.64
N TYR A 294 -24.17 -1.86 -22.85
CA TYR A 294 -24.49 -3.18 -22.30
C TYR A 294 -24.35 -3.25 -20.77
N LEU A 295 -23.61 -2.31 -20.15
CA LEU A 295 -23.54 -2.14 -18.69
C LEU A 295 -24.61 -1.21 -18.17
N ASN A 296 -25.30 -0.48 -19.04
CA ASN A 296 -26.22 0.60 -18.72
C ASN A 296 -25.65 1.60 -17.69
N ASP A 297 -24.33 1.75 -17.68
CA ASP A 297 -23.60 2.58 -16.70
C ASP A 297 -22.39 3.24 -17.35
N ALA A 298 -21.85 4.24 -16.68
CA ALA A 298 -20.57 4.85 -17.00
C ALA A 298 -19.46 4.15 -16.20
N VAL A 299 -18.35 3.81 -16.88
CA VAL A 299 -17.20 3.16 -16.25
C VAL A 299 -16.15 4.21 -15.88
N PRO A 300 -16.05 4.62 -14.61
CA PRO A 300 -15.15 5.69 -14.19
C PRO A 300 -13.69 5.23 -14.07
N THR A 301 -13.46 3.93 -13.88
CA THR A 301 -12.13 3.37 -13.66
C THR A 301 -11.41 3.07 -14.98
N ILE A 302 -10.07 3.20 -14.99
CA ILE A 302 -9.24 2.87 -16.16
C ILE A 302 -9.32 1.37 -16.45
N SER A 303 -9.22 0.54 -15.40
CA SER A 303 -9.45 -0.90 -15.50
C SER A 303 -10.95 -1.17 -15.45
N CYS A 304 -11.50 -1.73 -16.54
CA CYS A 304 -12.93 -2.01 -16.64
C CYS A 304 -13.35 -3.19 -15.75
N SER A 305 -12.58 -4.29 -15.77
CA SER A 305 -12.75 -5.44 -14.87
C SER A 305 -11.84 -5.29 -13.67
N ARG A 306 -12.40 -5.45 -12.46
CA ARG A 306 -11.66 -5.28 -11.21
C ARG A 306 -11.85 -6.50 -10.31
N SER A 307 -10.87 -6.76 -9.45
CA SER A 307 -10.96 -7.83 -8.46
C SER A 307 -12.18 -7.63 -7.55
N ALA A 308 -13.02 -8.65 -7.45
CA ALA A 308 -14.10 -8.69 -6.46
C ALA A 308 -13.64 -9.33 -5.13
N ILE A 309 -12.49 -10.01 -5.12
CA ILE A 309 -11.93 -10.64 -3.91
C ILE A 309 -11.22 -9.59 -3.04
N ASN A 310 -10.53 -8.63 -3.63
CA ASN A 310 -9.81 -7.60 -2.89
C ASN A 310 -10.71 -6.77 -1.96
N PRO A 311 -11.90 -6.30 -2.38
CA PRO A 311 -12.86 -5.68 -1.48
C PRO A 311 -13.29 -6.59 -0.32
N LEU A 312 -13.49 -7.89 -0.55
CA LEU A 312 -13.83 -8.85 0.52
C LEU A 312 -12.70 -9.01 1.52
N LYS A 313 -11.44 -9.10 1.06
CA LYS A 313 -10.27 -9.16 1.95
C LYS A 313 -10.13 -7.90 2.79
N PHE A 314 -10.30 -6.71 2.19
CA PHE A 314 -10.29 -5.45 2.94
C PHE A 314 -11.41 -5.38 3.97
N TRP A 315 -12.63 -5.71 3.54
CA TRP A 315 -13.80 -5.72 4.41
C TRP A 315 -13.59 -6.67 5.60
N TRP A 316 -13.10 -7.89 5.31
CA TRP A 316 -12.75 -8.87 6.35
C TRP A 316 -11.74 -8.29 7.34
N LYS A 317 -10.63 -7.73 6.86
CA LYS A 317 -9.57 -7.21 7.69
C LYS A 317 -10.03 -6.09 8.63
N ILE A 318 -10.81 -5.13 8.15
CA ILE A 318 -11.29 -4.01 8.98
C ILE A 318 -12.39 -4.43 9.97
N HIS A 319 -13.05 -5.57 9.77
CA HIS A 319 -14.04 -6.11 10.69
C HIS A 319 -13.45 -7.15 11.65
N ALA A 320 -12.49 -7.95 11.21
CA ALA A 320 -11.82 -8.94 12.04
C ALA A 320 -10.80 -8.30 13.02
N ARG A 321 -10.22 -7.14 12.66
CA ARG A 321 -9.26 -6.42 13.52
C ARG A 321 -9.84 -5.12 14.05
N SER A 322 -9.67 -4.92 15.36
CA SER A 322 -10.10 -3.67 16.00
C SER A 322 -9.21 -2.49 15.60
N ARG A 323 -9.75 -1.28 15.67
CA ARG A 323 -8.97 -0.05 15.49
C ARG A 323 -7.80 0.06 16.48
N SER A 324 -7.97 -0.45 17.72
CA SER A 324 -6.90 -0.49 18.72
C SER A 324 -5.75 -1.44 18.32
N ALA A 325 -6.03 -2.56 17.65
CA ALA A 325 -4.98 -3.45 17.15
C ALA A 325 -4.14 -2.76 16.06
N PHE A 326 -4.77 -2.06 15.10
CA PHE A 326 -4.03 -1.24 14.12
C PHE A 326 -3.21 -0.13 14.78
N ARG A 327 -3.74 0.50 15.84
CA ARG A 327 -3.01 1.51 16.63
C ARG A 327 -1.78 0.91 17.30
N THR A 328 -1.90 -0.28 17.88
CA THR A 328 -0.78 -0.99 18.50
C THR A 328 0.32 -1.25 17.47
N ASP A 329 -0.02 -1.77 16.29
CA ASP A 329 0.95 -2.04 15.22
C ASP A 329 1.63 -0.74 14.73
N ALA A 330 0.85 0.30 14.47
CA ALA A 330 1.38 1.59 13.99
C ALA A 330 2.38 2.20 14.98
N ASN A 331 2.04 2.19 16.28
CA ASN A 331 2.92 2.70 17.32
C ASN A 331 4.16 1.83 17.52
N ALA A 332 4.01 0.49 17.48
CA ALA A 332 5.14 -0.43 17.57
C ALA A 332 6.16 -0.20 16.44
N MET A 333 5.68 -0.01 15.20
CA MET A 333 6.53 0.30 14.05
C MET A 333 7.32 1.60 14.26
N LEU A 334 6.66 2.67 14.68
CA LEU A 334 7.30 3.98 14.92
C LEU A 334 8.32 3.92 16.06
N LEU A 335 7.95 3.29 17.18
CA LEU A 335 8.86 3.10 18.33
C LEU A 335 10.04 2.18 17.97
N GLY A 336 9.81 1.13 17.17
CA GLY A 336 10.85 0.26 16.65
C GLY A 336 11.86 1.02 15.78
N ALA A 337 11.38 1.96 14.95
CA ALA A 337 12.25 2.79 14.13
C ALA A 337 13.10 3.77 14.95
N GLU A 338 12.53 4.39 16.00
CA GLU A 338 13.29 5.23 16.95
C GLU A 338 14.35 4.43 17.69
N ARG A 339 13.97 3.23 18.17
CA ARG A 339 14.91 2.31 18.82
C ARG A 339 16.06 1.91 17.90
N LEU A 340 15.74 1.51 16.67
CA LEU A 340 16.74 1.15 15.67
C LEU A 340 17.73 2.28 15.40
N LEU A 341 17.23 3.51 15.18
CA LEU A 341 18.06 4.70 14.98
C LEU A 341 19.04 4.90 16.16
N THR A 342 18.54 4.82 17.38
CA THR A 342 19.32 4.99 18.60
C THR A 342 20.39 3.91 18.76
N GLU A 343 20.03 2.65 18.53
CA GLU A 343 20.95 1.50 18.65
C GLU A 343 22.04 1.52 17.57
N LEU A 344 21.73 1.92 16.33
CA LEU A 344 22.73 2.10 15.26
C LEU A 344 23.71 3.23 15.60
N ALA A 345 23.21 4.35 16.13
CA ALA A 345 24.08 5.44 16.57
C ALA A 345 25.04 5.01 17.70
N ALA A 346 24.57 4.21 18.66
CA ALA A 346 25.36 3.69 19.76
C ALA A 346 26.55 2.82 19.33
N ILE A 347 26.45 2.17 18.17
CA ILE A 347 27.52 1.36 17.57
C ILE A 347 28.30 2.10 16.47
N SER A 348 28.15 3.43 16.38
CA SER A 348 28.81 4.30 15.41
C SER A 348 28.45 4.00 13.95
N VAL A 349 27.25 3.52 13.68
CA VAL A 349 26.68 3.44 12.33
C VAL A 349 25.99 4.78 12.04
N LYS A 350 26.34 5.41 10.91
CA LYS A 350 25.67 6.62 10.46
C LYS A 350 24.28 6.24 9.99
N ALA A 351 23.25 6.77 10.63
CA ALA A 351 21.85 6.48 10.33
C ALA A 351 20.98 7.72 10.49
N TRP A 352 19.87 7.77 9.75
CA TRP A 352 18.93 8.89 9.71
C TRP A 352 17.48 8.40 9.60
N LYS A 353 16.56 9.20 10.05
CA LYS A 353 15.13 8.94 9.99
C LYS A 353 14.34 10.24 9.86
N ASN A 354 13.29 10.25 9.09
CA ASN A 354 12.36 11.38 9.00
C ASN A 354 11.31 11.35 10.12
N PRO A 355 10.70 12.49 10.47
CA PRO A 355 9.53 12.54 11.36
C PRO A 355 8.40 11.65 10.83
N HIS A 356 7.67 11.01 11.74
CA HIS A 356 6.55 10.10 11.42
C HIS A 356 6.92 8.88 10.57
N SER A 357 8.19 8.66 10.26
CA SER A 357 8.65 7.55 9.42
C SER A 357 8.95 6.29 10.22
N ASN A 358 8.55 5.14 9.69
CA ASN A 358 8.98 3.82 10.13
C ASN A 358 10.22 3.32 9.37
N THR A 359 10.81 4.16 8.51
CA THR A 359 12.00 3.87 7.71
C THR A 359 13.23 4.50 8.36
N VAL A 360 14.27 3.69 8.60
CA VAL A 360 15.60 4.15 9.02
C VAL A 360 16.57 3.85 7.87
N PHE A 361 17.21 4.89 7.34
CA PHE A 361 18.26 4.70 6.32
C PHE A 361 19.64 4.97 6.94
N PHE A 362 20.64 4.26 6.47
CA PHE A 362 21.97 4.23 7.08
C PHE A 362 23.07 3.91 6.06
N GLU A 363 24.33 4.13 6.45
CA GLU A 363 25.47 3.74 5.61
C GLU A 363 25.38 2.24 5.26
N GLN A 364 25.62 1.93 3.99
CA GLN A 364 25.41 0.58 3.45
C GLN A 364 26.36 -0.44 4.08
N PRO A 365 25.84 -1.52 4.69
CA PRO A 365 26.67 -2.61 5.21
C PRO A 365 27.17 -3.54 4.08
N PRO A 366 28.06 -4.53 4.41
CA PRO A 366 28.50 -5.54 3.46
C PRO A 366 27.37 -6.39 2.85
N ALA A 367 27.70 -7.07 1.75
CA ALA A 367 26.74 -7.82 0.94
C ALA A 367 26.05 -8.96 1.71
N ASP A 368 26.71 -9.60 2.64
CA ASP A 368 26.15 -10.67 3.47
C ASP A 368 25.03 -10.18 4.38
N ILE A 369 25.19 -8.99 5.00
CA ILE A 369 24.13 -8.35 5.79
C ILE A 369 23.00 -7.87 4.87
N MET A 370 23.34 -7.25 3.73
CA MET A 370 22.34 -6.83 2.73
C MET A 370 21.44 -7.98 2.29
N GLN A 371 22.04 -9.13 1.97
CA GLN A 371 21.32 -10.33 1.53
C GLN A 371 20.53 -11.01 2.64
N ARG A 372 21.09 -11.02 3.87
CA ARG A 372 20.44 -11.65 5.03
C ARG A 372 19.09 -11.00 5.35
N TYR A 373 19.02 -9.69 5.30
CA TYR A 373 17.83 -8.90 5.66
C TYR A 373 17.07 -8.34 4.45
N ASP A 374 17.46 -8.80 3.26
CA ASP A 374 16.86 -8.35 1.98
C ASP A 374 16.74 -6.82 1.90
N LEU A 375 17.86 -6.12 2.22
CA LEU A 375 17.91 -4.67 2.26
C LEU A 375 18.03 -4.08 0.86
N ALA A 376 17.35 -2.94 0.63
CA ALA A 376 17.46 -2.18 -0.60
C ALA A 376 18.59 -1.14 -0.51
N PRO A 377 19.54 -1.11 -1.47
CA PRO A 377 20.61 -0.10 -1.54
C PRO A 377 20.19 1.11 -2.37
N GLU A 378 20.83 2.27 -2.08
CA GLU A 378 20.76 3.46 -2.91
C GLU A 378 22.11 4.20 -2.93
N ASN A 379 22.43 4.87 -4.05
CA ASN A 379 23.54 5.81 -4.16
C ASN A 379 23.02 7.24 -3.97
N ASP A 380 23.07 7.71 -2.74
CA ASP A 380 22.63 9.06 -2.42
C ASP A 380 23.74 10.08 -2.70
N ARG A 381 23.39 11.23 -3.27
CA ARG A 381 24.37 12.28 -3.61
C ARG A 381 25.05 12.91 -2.39
N ARG A 382 24.38 12.92 -1.22
CA ARG A 382 24.85 13.58 0.00
C ARG A 382 25.39 12.60 1.04
N PHE A 383 24.78 11.40 1.12
CA PHE A 383 25.14 10.39 2.11
C PHE A 383 26.03 9.27 1.56
N GLY A 384 26.27 9.23 0.23
CA GLY A 384 27.01 8.18 -0.42
C GLY A 384 26.18 6.89 -0.57
N ARG A 385 26.82 5.73 -0.41
CA ARG A 385 26.13 4.44 -0.47
C ARG A 385 25.35 4.20 0.80
N VAL A 386 24.06 4.07 0.71
CA VAL A 386 23.14 3.86 1.83
C VAL A 386 22.26 2.63 1.59
N ALA A 387 21.72 2.10 2.66
CA ALA A 387 20.66 1.12 2.68
C ALA A 387 19.55 1.58 3.64
N HIS A 388 18.40 0.95 3.60
CA HIS A 388 17.36 1.22 4.57
C HIS A 388 16.77 -0.05 5.18
N PHE A 389 16.23 0.10 6.37
CA PHE A 389 15.42 -0.87 7.08
C PHE A 389 14.03 -0.24 7.32
N ILE A 390 12.99 -0.90 6.86
CA ILE A 390 11.60 -0.45 7.03
C ILE A 390 10.99 -1.29 8.15
N VAL A 391 10.70 -0.65 9.28
CA VAL A 391 10.12 -1.35 10.43
C VAL A 391 8.64 -1.62 10.16
N MET A 392 8.31 -2.90 10.04
CA MET A 392 6.96 -3.42 9.84
C MET A 392 6.61 -4.37 11.00
N PRO A 393 5.34 -4.75 11.21
CA PRO A 393 4.97 -5.65 12.31
C PRO A 393 5.83 -6.93 12.35
N HIS A 394 6.04 -7.59 11.22
CA HIS A 394 6.85 -8.81 11.13
C HIS A 394 8.35 -8.59 11.37
N THR A 395 8.87 -7.36 11.18
CA THR A 395 10.32 -7.10 11.29
C THR A 395 10.78 -6.72 12.70
N ASP A 396 9.88 -6.53 13.67
CA ASP A 396 10.29 -6.20 15.06
C ASP A 396 11.25 -7.24 15.64
N LYS A 397 11.00 -8.52 15.40
CA LYS A 397 11.88 -9.63 15.79
C LYS A 397 13.28 -9.59 15.15
N LEU A 398 13.46 -8.87 14.04
CA LEU A 398 14.73 -8.74 13.33
C LEU A 398 15.61 -7.61 13.87
N LEU A 399 15.08 -6.64 14.60
CA LEU A 399 15.81 -5.44 15.03
C LEU A 399 17.06 -5.81 15.83
N GLN A 400 16.95 -6.65 16.85
CA GLN A 400 18.08 -7.05 17.69
C GLN A 400 19.12 -7.92 16.94
N PRO A 401 18.74 -8.95 16.15
CA PRO A 401 19.68 -9.65 15.29
C PRO A 401 20.41 -8.71 14.32
N PHE A 402 19.70 -7.79 13.69
CA PHE A 402 20.28 -6.83 12.75
C PHE A 402 21.32 -5.93 13.42
N VAL A 403 21.00 -5.33 14.57
CA VAL A 403 21.94 -4.48 15.32
C VAL A 403 23.18 -5.26 15.73
N ARG A 404 23.05 -6.54 16.15
CA ARG A 404 24.22 -7.38 16.47
C ARG A 404 25.12 -7.61 15.25
N ASP A 405 24.55 -7.86 14.08
CA ASP A 405 25.33 -8.06 12.86
C ASP A 405 26.03 -6.76 12.42
N MET A 406 25.32 -5.62 12.50
CA MET A 406 25.89 -4.29 12.23
C MET A 406 27.03 -3.95 13.20
N LYS A 407 26.92 -4.32 14.48
CA LYS A 407 27.98 -4.15 15.49
C LYS A 407 29.22 -4.95 15.13
N ARG A 408 29.08 -6.24 14.79
CA ARG A 408 30.23 -7.10 14.36
C ARG A 408 30.90 -6.52 13.13
N TRP A 409 30.14 -6.03 12.16
CA TRP A 409 30.70 -5.36 11.00
C TRP A 409 31.58 -4.15 11.39
N LYS A 410 31.08 -3.27 12.28
CA LYS A 410 31.84 -2.08 12.73
C LYS A 410 33.10 -2.44 13.55
N GLU A 411 33.05 -3.49 14.34
CA GLU A 411 34.20 -4.00 15.07
C GLU A 411 35.29 -4.51 14.11
N ASN A 412 34.92 -5.27 13.07
CA ASN A 412 35.83 -5.81 12.07
C ASN A 412 36.53 -4.74 11.19
N ILE A 413 35.93 -3.55 11.02
CA ILE A 413 36.56 -2.44 10.29
C ILE A 413 37.60 -1.71 11.15
N ARG A 414 37.49 -1.78 12.48
CA ARG A 414 38.40 -1.09 13.40
C ARG A 414 39.70 -1.86 13.65
N HIS A 415 39.76 -3.11 13.24
CA HIS A 415 40.93 -4.00 13.26
C HIS A 415 41.52 -4.18 11.87
#